data_dae0888bb52449dcb535e3aaf99a8f28
#
_entry.id   dae0888bb52449dcb535e3aaf99a8f28
#
_cell.length_a   1.000
_cell.length_b   1.000
_cell.length_c   1.000
_cell.angle_alpha   90.00
_cell.angle_beta   90.00
_cell.angle_gamma   90.00
#
_symmetry.space_group_name_H-M   'P 1'
#
loop_
_entity.id
_entity.type
_entity.pdbx_description
1 polymer ?
#
loop_
_entity_poly.entity_id
_entity_poly.type
_entity_poly.pdbx_seq_one_letter_code
_entity_poly.pdbx_strand_id
1 'polypeptide(L)'
;MSGYRRRQDKKRLYKGLGFAVGVLALGIVVIGVVLGMADHYRINSDSSTDSRETITYKNETYVKKGNLETYLIAGIDAPGKVEKVTEYDGTGQCDVLAVIVRDRSTDQCKLLSIDRNTITAVKSLDNDGTYLDTTDIQLSLAHAMGFDQQVRAENTVDAVSHLLGDQKIDGYAMVNMGAIQVVNDMVGGVTVTIEDDFSDVDPSMKKGETVTLMGEQAEKYVRSRKEVADGSNQNRMSRQSNYEEAFKPAFRSKCTENSKFPLEVYHAMEDYMTTNISAKKFCRLAILMSDENQDEKVAISGTYGLDEDGWQTFTPDADSLQEAILELFYQKQ
;
A
#
# COMPACT_ATOMS: atom_id res chain seq x y z
N MET A 1 13.45 -29.65 -19.78
CA MET A 1 13.20 -29.50 -18.32
C MET A 1 13.26 -28.05 -17.79
N SER A 2 13.70 -27.07 -18.56
CA SER A 2 13.86 -25.65 -18.13
C SER A 2 12.52 -24.86 -18.06
N GLY A 3 11.56 -25.15 -18.94
CA GLY A 3 10.31 -24.39 -19.00
C GLY A 3 9.28 -24.68 -17.87
N TYR A 4 9.39 -25.85 -17.23
CA TYR A 4 8.48 -26.23 -16.14
C TYR A 4 8.89 -25.57 -14.81
N ARG A 5 10.19 -25.42 -14.56
CA ARG A 5 10.70 -24.66 -13.41
C ARG A 5 10.32 -23.19 -13.48
N ARG A 6 10.48 -22.53 -14.65
CA ARG A 6 10.09 -21.12 -14.83
C ARG A 6 8.60 -20.84 -14.61
N ARG A 7 7.72 -21.81 -14.91
CA ARG A 7 6.28 -21.68 -14.62
C ARG A 7 5.93 -21.87 -13.14
N GLN A 8 6.67 -22.72 -12.45
CA GLN A 8 6.49 -22.91 -11.00
C GLN A 8 7.03 -21.70 -10.21
N ASP A 9 8.14 -21.12 -10.63
CA ASP A 9 8.73 -19.94 -10.00
C ASP A 9 7.83 -18.71 -10.21
N LYS A 10 7.23 -18.51 -11.39
CA LYS A 10 6.21 -17.48 -11.60
C LYS A 10 4.96 -17.71 -10.72
N LYS A 11 4.47 -18.94 -10.57
CA LYS A 11 3.34 -19.24 -9.67
C LYS A 11 3.68 -19.05 -8.20
N ARG A 12 4.93 -19.25 -7.78
CA ARG A 12 5.42 -18.91 -6.44
C ARG A 12 5.58 -17.41 -6.25
N LEU A 13 6.04 -16.69 -7.26
CA LEU A 13 6.14 -15.23 -7.27
C LEU A 13 4.76 -14.59 -7.09
N TYR A 14 3.76 -15.03 -7.87
CA TYR A 14 2.37 -14.54 -7.75
C TYR A 14 1.73 -14.90 -6.41
N LYS A 15 2.16 -15.98 -5.75
CA LYS A 15 1.69 -16.31 -4.40
C LYS A 15 2.33 -15.45 -3.30
N GLY A 16 3.57 -14.97 -3.50
CA GLY A 16 4.20 -13.99 -2.60
C GLY A 16 3.64 -12.58 -2.74
N LEU A 17 3.11 -12.24 -3.94
CA LEU A 17 2.54 -10.92 -4.24
C LEU A 17 1.19 -10.64 -3.58
N GLY A 18 0.41 -11.68 -3.26
CA GLY A 18 -0.86 -11.53 -2.55
C GLY A 18 -0.74 -10.89 -1.17
N PHE A 19 0.48 -10.85 -0.64
CA PHE A 19 0.71 -10.48 0.76
C PHE A 19 0.60 -8.98 1.08
N ALA A 20 1.19 -8.15 0.27
CA ALA A 20 1.11 -6.70 0.48
C ALA A 20 -0.25 -6.14 0.03
N VAL A 21 -0.95 -6.87 -0.83
CA VAL A 21 -2.17 -6.41 -1.50
C VAL A 21 -3.40 -6.44 -0.58
N GLY A 22 -3.51 -7.41 0.33
CA GLY A 22 -4.71 -7.54 1.17
C GLY A 22 -4.86 -6.44 2.23
N VAL A 23 -3.78 -6.07 2.92
CA VAL A 23 -3.81 -4.93 3.88
C VAL A 23 -3.77 -3.61 3.13
N LEU A 24 -3.13 -3.59 1.96
CA LEU A 24 -3.08 -2.46 1.06
C LEU A 24 -4.42 -2.13 0.44
N ALA A 25 -5.20 -3.13 0.05
CA ALA A 25 -6.52 -2.89 -0.50
C ALA A 25 -7.46 -2.30 0.56
N LEU A 26 -7.30 -2.63 1.83
CA LEU A 26 -8.01 -1.90 2.89
C LEU A 26 -7.54 -0.45 2.99
N GLY A 27 -6.23 -0.20 2.95
CA GLY A 27 -5.69 1.16 2.84
C GLY A 27 -6.10 1.84 1.53
N ILE A 28 -6.04 1.13 0.41
CA ILE A 28 -6.34 1.64 -0.94
C ILE A 28 -7.86 1.76 -1.16
N VAL A 29 -8.67 0.79 -0.74
CA VAL A 29 -10.14 0.86 -0.85
C VAL A 29 -10.69 1.92 0.08
N VAL A 30 -10.05 2.15 1.21
CA VAL A 30 -10.34 3.28 2.07
C VAL A 30 -9.98 4.62 1.41
N ILE A 31 -9.00 4.64 0.52
CA ILE A 31 -8.54 5.83 -0.22
C ILE A 31 -9.27 6.03 -1.56
N GLY A 32 -10.03 5.10 -2.04
CA GLY A 32 -10.50 5.04 -3.40
C GLY A 32 -11.93 5.43 -3.74
N VAL A 33 -12.73 6.29 -3.12
CA VAL A 33 -14.08 6.68 -3.66
C VAL A 33 -14.50 8.11 -3.37
N VAL A 34 -14.68 8.92 -4.25
CA VAL A 34 -15.61 10.00 -4.59
C VAL A 34 -15.05 10.94 -5.65
N LEU A 35 -15.55 10.89 -6.82
CA LEU A 35 -16.17 11.99 -7.55
C LEU A 35 -16.57 11.56 -8.97
N GLY A 36 -17.77 11.06 -9.12
CA GLY A 36 -18.46 11.23 -10.37
C GLY A 36 -19.09 12.63 -10.35
N MET A 37 -18.40 13.60 -10.85
CA MET A 37 -18.98 14.76 -11.53
C MET A 37 -17.85 15.43 -12.33
N ALA A 38 -18.06 15.38 -13.63
CA ALA A 38 -17.20 15.97 -14.62
C ALA A 38 -17.04 17.47 -14.37
N ASP A 39 -15.80 17.91 -14.28
CA ASP A 39 -15.46 19.19 -14.84
C ASP A 39 -14.28 19.00 -15.81
N HIS A 40 -14.65 19.06 -17.08
CA HIS A 40 -13.75 19.20 -18.20
C HIS A 40 -12.97 20.53 -18.05
N TYR A 41 -11.89 20.52 -17.30
CA TYR A 41 -10.85 21.50 -17.50
C TYR A 41 -9.78 20.90 -18.41
N ARG A 42 -9.94 21.15 -19.72
CA ARG A 42 -8.82 21.10 -20.65
C ARG A 42 -7.77 22.12 -20.17
N ILE A 43 -6.73 21.66 -19.54
CA ILE A 43 -5.50 22.42 -19.45
C ILE A 43 -4.82 22.23 -20.81
N ASN A 44 -4.74 23.31 -21.58
CA ASN A 44 -3.94 23.37 -22.78
C ASN A 44 -2.52 22.94 -22.43
N SER A 45 -2.05 21.88 -23.02
CA SER A 45 -0.65 21.53 -23.03
C SER A 45 0.09 22.56 -23.85
N ASP A 46 0.82 23.42 -23.18
CA ASP A 46 1.84 24.24 -23.85
C ASP A 46 2.84 23.32 -24.54
N SER A 47 2.95 23.46 -25.83
CA SER A 47 3.92 22.79 -26.68
C SER A 47 5.30 23.41 -26.47
N SER A 48 5.93 23.15 -25.33
CA SER A 48 7.36 23.36 -25.15
C SER A 48 8.10 22.10 -25.61
N THR A 49 9.15 22.28 -26.35
CA THR A 49 10.07 21.24 -26.87
C THR A 49 10.42 20.25 -25.76
N ASP A 50 9.91 19.04 -25.91
CA ASP A 50 9.84 18.03 -24.86
C ASP A 50 11.22 17.35 -24.69
N SER A 51 12.03 17.89 -23.78
CA SER A 51 13.26 17.24 -23.29
C SER A 51 12.95 16.30 -22.15
N ARG A 52 12.00 15.36 -22.34
CA ARG A 52 11.72 14.34 -21.33
C ARG A 52 12.95 13.51 -21.05
N GLU A 53 13.16 13.19 -19.80
CA GLU A 53 14.19 12.27 -19.34
C GLU A 53 14.11 10.95 -20.11
N THR A 54 15.24 10.49 -20.65
CA THR A 54 15.34 9.22 -21.35
C THR A 54 16.36 8.33 -20.68
N ILE A 55 16.09 7.04 -20.61
CA ILE A 55 17.03 6.03 -20.14
C ILE A 55 17.16 4.91 -21.16
N THR A 56 18.35 4.32 -21.24
CA THR A 56 18.61 3.14 -22.07
C THR A 56 18.76 1.93 -21.17
N TYR A 57 17.95 0.89 -21.41
CA TYR A 57 18.00 -0.37 -20.69
C TYR A 57 17.87 -1.54 -21.66
N LYS A 58 18.77 -2.53 -21.57
CA LYS A 58 18.83 -3.71 -22.46
C LYS A 58 18.76 -3.36 -23.95
N ASN A 59 19.50 -2.30 -24.37
CA ASN A 59 19.55 -1.73 -25.73
C ASN A 59 18.23 -1.11 -26.23
N GLU A 60 17.30 -0.82 -25.37
CA GLU A 60 16.05 -0.14 -25.70
C GLU A 60 16.01 1.22 -25.02
N THR A 61 15.43 2.21 -25.70
CA THR A 61 15.27 3.56 -25.16
C THR A 61 13.88 3.73 -24.57
N TYR A 62 13.83 4.28 -23.38
CA TYR A 62 12.60 4.58 -22.67
C TYR A 62 12.52 6.07 -22.36
N VAL A 63 11.34 6.64 -22.50
CA VAL A 63 11.04 8.06 -22.26
C VAL A 63 10.13 8.16 -21.06
N LYS A 64 10.45 9.06 -20.12
CA LYS A 64 9.61 9.30 -18.93
C LYS A 64 8.22 9.77 -19.34
N LYS A 65 7.18 9.17 -18.74
CA LYS A 65 5.78 9.58 -18.95
C LYS A 65 5.54 10.96 -18.31
N GLY A 66 4.85 11.87 -19.00
CA GLY A 66 4.69 13.26 -18.56
C GLY A 66 3.46 13.52 -17.67
N ASN A 67 2.49 12.62 -17.63
CA ASN A 67 1.17 12.86 -17.05
C ASN A 67 0.87 11.96 -15.83
N LEU A 68 1.90 11.62 -15.05
CA LEU A 68 1.74 10.75 -13.89
C LEU A 68 1.43 11.54 -12.62
N GLU A 69 0.67 10.91 -11.74
CA GLU A 69 0.56 11.24 -10.32
C GLU A 69 0.93 9.99 -9.53
N THR A 70 1.84 10.15 -8.56
CA THR A 70 2.37 9.04 -7.76
C THR A 70 2.02 9.24 -6.30
N TYR A 71 1.46 8.21 -5.67
CA TYR A 71 1.03 8.24 -4.28
C TYR A 71 1.60 7.08 -3.49
N LEU A 72 2.12 7.36 -2.30
CA LEU A 72 2.54 6.35 -1.34
C LEU A 72 1.43 6.12 -0.32
N ILE A 73 1.01 4.87 -0.18
CA ILE A 73 0.06 4.44 0.85
C ILE A 73 0.78 3.47 1.77
N ALA A 74 0.73 3.72 3.06
CA ALA A 74 1.33 2.83 4.04
C ALA A 74 0.38 2.52 5.19
N GLY A 75 0.36 1.25 5.61
CA GLY A 75 -0.27 0.79 6.84
C GLY A 75 0.72 0.81 7.99
N ILE A 76 0.39 1.55 9.04
CA ILE A 76 1.25 1.74 10.21
C ILE A 76 0.82 0.79 11.32
N ASP A 77 1.77 0.09 11.93
CA ASP A 77 1.53 -0.77 13.09
C ASP A 77 1.29 0.07 14.34
N ALA A 78 0.13 0.74 14.35
CA ALA A 78 -0.40 1.50 15.46
C ALA A 78 -1.90 1.26 15.57
N PRO A 79 -2.42 0.79 16.72
CA PRO A 79 -3.81 0.35 16.81
C PRO A 79 -4.82 1.49 16.93
N GLY A 80 -4.41 2.65 17.42
CA GLY A 80 -5.26 3.79 17.73
C GLY A 80 -5.27 4.89 16.69
N LYS A 81 -5.81 6.04 17.09
CA LYS A 81 -5.72 7.29 16.35
C LYS A 81 -4.26 7.73 16.22
N VAL A 82 -4.01 8.63 15.28
CA VAL A 82 -2.70 9.26 15.14
C VAL A 82 -2.46 10.16 16.37
N GLU A 83 -1.42 9.85 17.11
CA GLU A 83 -1.02 10.60 18.30
C GLU A 83 0.42 11.09 18.18
N LYS A 84 0.75 12.13 18.94
CA LYS A 84 2.13 12.60 19.04
C LYS A 84 2.96 11.55 19.77
N VAL A 85 4.06 11.14 19.15
CA VAL A 85 5.03 10.24 19.79
C VAL A 85 5.86 11.04 20.81
N THR A 86 5.99 10.52 22.01
CA THR A 86 6.78 11.13 23.07
C THR A 86 7.94 10.27 23.54
N GLU A 87 7.87 8.97 23.24
CA GLU A 87 8.92 7.99 23.51
C GLU A 87 8.84 6.87 22.46
N TYR A 88 9.94 6.21 22.20
CA TYR A 88 9.98 5.08 21.29
C TYR A 88 9.56 3.80 22.02
N ASP A 89 8.44 3.23 21.60
CA ASP A 89 7.86 2.02 22.19
C ASP A 89 7.96 0.79 21.27
N GLY A 90 8.65 0.90 20.15
CA GLY A 90 8.80 -0.15 19.15
C GLY A 90 7.66 -0.22 18.14
N THR A 91 6.65 0.65 18.25
CA THR A 91 5.54 0.75 17.29
C THR A 91 5.79 1.82 16.21
N GLY A 92 4.84 1.94 15.28
CA GLY A 92 4.88 2.97 14.26
C GLY A 92 5.72 2.62 13.03
N GLN A 93 6.05 1.33 12.85
CA GLN A 93 6.67 0.85 11.61
C GLN A 93 5.63 0.74 10.50
N CYS A 94 6.09 0.86 9.24
CA CYS A 94 5.25 0.56 8.09
C CYS A 94 5.18 -0.96 7.87
N ASP A 95 4.04 -1.57 8.16
CA ASP A 95 3.82 -3.00 7.90
C ASP A 95 3.43 -3.27 6.44
N VAL A 96 2.90 -2.26 5.79
CA VAL A 96 2.42 -2.31 4.41
C VAL A 96 2.85 -1.05 3.68
N LEU A 97 3.39 -1.21 2.47
CA LEU A 97 3.75 -0.10 1.59
C LEU A 97 3.29 -0.38 0.16
N ALA A 98 2.59 0.58 -0.43
CA ALA A 98 2.22 0.55 -1.83
C ALA A 98 2.42 1.89 -2.50
N VAL A 99 2.86 1.81 -3.73
CA VAL A 99 2.91 2.97 -4.62
C VAL A 99 1.84 2.82 -5.68
N ILE A 100 0.96 3.82 -5.77
CA ILE A 100 -0.03 3.95 -6.82
C ILE A 100 0.49 4.97 -7.83
N VAL A 101 0.63 4.55 -9.07
CA VAL A 101 0.99 5.44 -10.18
C VAL A 101 -0.21 5.55 -11.11
N ARG A 102 -0.82 6.74 -11.12
CA ARG A 102 -1.97 7.06 -11.96
C ARG A 102 -1.54 7.82 -13.21
N ASP A 103 -1.94 7.37 -14.37
CA ASP A 103 -1.87 8.14 -15.60
C ASP A 103 -3.10 9.06 -15.70
N ARG A 104 -2.88 10.38 -15.67
CA ARG A 104 -3.93 11.39 -15.71
C ARG A 104 -4.66 11.46 -17.06
N SER A 105 -4.07 10.93 -18.12
CA SER A 105 -4.68 10.96 -19.46
C SER A 105 -5.69 9.84 -19.68
N THR A 106 -5.50 8.71 -19.03
CA THR A 106 -6.33 7.50 -19.17
C THR A 106 -7.11 7.16 -17.91
N ASP A 107 -6.77 7.77 -16.77
CA ASP A 107 -7.22 7.41 -15.42
C ASP A 107 -6.83 5.98 -14.99
N GLN A 108 -5.97 5.31 -15.73
CA GLN A 108 -5.47 3.99 -15.34
C GLN A 108 -4.47 4.12 -14.19
N CYS A 109 -4.54 3.16 -13.28
CA CYS A 109 -3.64 3.06 -12.14
C CYS A 109 -2.82 1.78 -12.21
N LYS A 110 -1.53 1.88 -11.86
CA LYS A 110 -0.66 0.75 -11.59
C LYS A 110 -0.32 0.73 -10.11
N LEU A 111 -0.29 -0.46 -9.55
CA LEU A 111 -0.03 -0.68 -8.13
C LEU A 111 1.26 -1.46 -7.93
N LEU A 112 2.23 -0.87 -7.26
CA LEU A 112 3.44 -1.55 -6.80
C LEU A 112 3.34 -1.79 -5.30
N SER A 113 3.38 -3.06 -4.90
CA SER A 113 3.57 -3.44 -3.50
C SER A 113 5.05 -3.56 -3.19
N ILE A 114 5.49 -2.95 -2.09
CA ILE A 114 6.88 -3.01 -1.63
C ILE A 114 6.94 -3.84 -0.35
N ASP A 115 7.84 -4.81 -0.29
CA ASP A 115 8.06 -5.61 0.94
C ASP A 115 8.61 -4.70 2.04
N ARG A 116 8.03 -4.76 3.24
CA ARG A 116 8.44 -3.96 4.39
C ARG A 116 9.90 -4.17 4.80
N ASN A 117 10.44 -5.36 4.52
CA ASN A 117 11.81 -5.75 4.85
C ASN A 117 12.81 -5.34 3.76
N THR A 118 12.38 -4.61 2.72
CA THR A 118 13.26 -4.13 1.66
C THR A 118 14.38 -3.29 2.24
N ILE A 119 15.63 -3.70 1.96
CA ILE A 119 16.81 -2.92 2.34
C ILE A 119 16.97 -1.77 1.36
N THR A 120 16.99 -0.57 1.89
CA THR A 120 17.20 0.67 1.14
C THR A 120 17.78 1.75 2.05
N ALA A 121 18.29 2.82 1.45
CA ALA A 121 18.81 3.96 2.19
C ALA A 121 17.68 4.68 2.94
N VAL A 122 17.74 4.69 4.25
CA VAL A 122 16.81 5.35 5.17
C VAL A 122 17.56 6.39 6.00
N LYS A 123 17.01 7.58 6.10
CA LYS A 123 17.55 8.62 6.97
C LYS A 123 17.27 8.27 8.43
N SER A 124 18.31 8.23 9.23
CA SER A 124 18.21 8.23 10.68
C SER A 124 17.97 9.65 11.17
N LEU A 125 16.93 9.83 11.97
CA LEU A 125 16.53 11.12 12.53
C LEU A 125 16.53 11.03 14.05
N ASP A 126 16.85 12.13 14.71
CA ASP A 126 16.64 12.23 16.15
C ASP A 126 15.15 12.46 16.50
N ASN A 127 14.86 12.63 17.77
CA ASN A 127 13.50 12.80 18.26
C ASN A 127 12.80 14.06 17.70
N ASP A 128 13.57 15.10 17.41
CA ASP A 128 13.09 16.37 16.86
C ASP A 128 13.01 16.35 15.33
N GLY A 129 13.41 15.25 14.69
CA GLY A 129 13.43 15.10 13.24
C GLY A 129 14.70 15.64 12.57
N THR A 130 15.74 15.97 13.36
CA THR A 130 17.02 16.41 12.80
C THR A 130 17.74 15.22 12.17
N TYR A 131 18.24 15.41 10.97
CA TYR A 131 19.00 14.39 10.24
C TYR A 131 20.31 14.06 10.98
N LEU A 132 20.58 12.79 11.17
CA LEU A 132 21.80 12.26 11.78
C LEU A 132 22.69 11.57 10.75
N ASP A 133 22.17 10.59 10.02
CA ASP A 133 22.90 9.77 9.05
C ASP A 133 21.92 9.10 8.06
N THR A 134 22.46 8.41 7.06
CA THR A 134 21.69 7.56 6.14
C THR A 134 22.29 6.17 6.14
N THR A 135 21.45 5.16 6.36
CA THR A 135 21.87 3.77 6.51
C THR A 135 20.97 2.85 5.70
N ASP A 136 21.55 1.81 5.10
CA ASP A 136 20.79 0.77 4.41
C ASP A 136 20.14 -0.18 5.45
N ILE A 137 18.86 0.03 5.69
CA ILE A 137 18.04 -0.74 6.64
C ILE A 137 16.68 -1.09 6.03
N GLN A 138 15.89 -1.87 6.77
CA GLN A 138 14.52 -2.19 6.35
C GLN A 138 13.68 -0.94 6.17
N LEU A 139 13.02 -0.84 5.03
CA LEU A 139 12.14 0.29 4.67
C LEU A 139 11.04 0.56 5.71
N SER A 140 10.54 -0.49 6.39
CA SER A 140 9.55 -0.36 7.45
C SER A 140 9.97 0.58 8.59
N LEU A 141 11.26 0.71 8.84
CA LEU A 141 11.81 1.52 9.92
C LEU A 141 11.82 3.02 9.59
N ALA A 142 11.67 3.40 8.32
CA ALA A 142 11.67 4.81 7.92
C ALA A 142 10.58 5.62 8.66
N HIS A 143 9.40 5.03 8.89
CA HIS A 143 8.30 5.67 9.64
C HIS A 143 8.50 5.64 11.16
N ALA A 144 9.47 4.90 11.67
CA ALA A 144 9.74 4.85 13.10
C ALA A 144 10.75 5.93 13.57
N MET A 145 11.28 6.77 12.67
CA MET A 145 12.27 7.79 12.97
C MET A 145 11.63 9.13 13.29
N GLY A 146 12.07 9.78 14.39
CA GLY A 146 11.52 11.06 14.88
C GLY A 146 10.21 10.90 15.66
N PHE A 147 9.69 11.99 16.24
CA PHE A 147 8.46 12.00 17.05
C PHE A 147 7.29 12.70 16.34
N ASP A 148 7.55 13.49 15.33
CA ASP A 148 6.51 14.14 14.53
C ASP A 148 6.01 13.22 13.43
N GLN A 149 4.69 13.05 13.33
CA GLN A 149 4.07 12.12 12.37
C GLN A 149 4.27 12.55 10.91
N GLN A 150 4.33 13.84 10.64
CA GLN A 150 4.61 14.34 9.30
C GLN A 150 6.07 14.07 8.92
N VAL A 151 7.01 14.30 9.83
CA VAL A 151 8.44 13.97 9.64
C VAL A 151 8.62 12.48 9.34
N ARG A 152 7.95 11.61 10.10
CA ARG A 152 7.94 10.15 9.86
C ARG A 152 7.44 9.79 8.47
N ALA A 153 6.32 10.40 8.07
CA ALA A 153 5.73 10.18 6.76
C ALA A 153 6.66 10.64 5.63
N GLU A 154 7.23 11.83 5.74
CA GLU A 154 8.17 12.39 4.76
C GLU A 154 9.45 11.57 4.66
N ASN A 155 9.98 11.06 5.78
CA ASN A 155 11.13 10.14 5.78
C ASN A 155 10.81 8.83 5.02
N THR A 156 9.60 8.31 5.18
CA THR A 156 9.16 7.13 4.44
C THR A 156 9.02 7.42 2.94
N VAL A 157 8.49 8.59 2.59
CA VAL A 157 8.40 9.06 1.20
C VAL A 157 9.79 9.16 0.57
N ASP A 158 10.74 9.75 1.27
CA ASP A 158 12.12 9.88 0.79
C ASP A 158 12.77 8.52 0.55
N ALA A 159 12.62 7.57 1.49
CA ALA A 159 13.17 6.23 1.34
C ALA A 159 12.56 5.45 0.17
N VAL A 160 11.24 5.55 -0.03
CA VAL A 160 10.55 4.94 -1.18
C VAL A 160 10.93 5.63 -2.49
N SER A 161 11.02 6.96 -2.52
CA SER A 161 11.49 7.71 -3.69
C SER A 161 12.89 7.26 -4.10
N HIS A 162 13.80 7.16 -3.13
CA HIS A 162 15.17 6.69 -3.38
C HIS A 162 15.21 5.26 -3.92
N LEU A 163 14.47 4.33 -3.32
CA LEU A 163 14.35 2.94 -3.80
C LEU A 163 13.90 2.88 -5.28
N LEU A 164 13.02 3.79 -5.68
CA LEU A 164 12.48 3.87 -7.04
C LEU A 164 13.31 4.75 -7.99
N GLY A 165 14.58 5.03 -7.68
CA GLY A 165 15.46 5.83 -8.52
C GLY A 165 15.07 7.31 -8.54
N ASP A 166 14.79 7.85 -7.37
CA ASP A 166 14.44 9.24 -7.10
C ASP A 166 13.16 9.72 -7.83
N GLN A 167 12.22 8.78 -8.06
CA GLN A 167 10.93 9.13 -8.63
C GLN A 167 10.12 9.97 -7.66
N LYS A 168 9.53 11.07 -8.18
CA LYS A 168 8.70 11.97 -7.39
C LYS A 168 7.45 11.26 -6.87
N ILE A 169 7.17 11.39 -5.58
CA ILE A 169 5.92 11.01 -4.94
C ILE A 169 5.11 12.28 -4.67
N ASP A 170 3.92 12.40 -5.28
CA ASP A 170 3.08 13.61 -5.25
C ASP A 170 2.19 13.71 -4.01
N GLY A 171 2.02 12.60 -3.32
CA GLY A 171 1.25 12.57 -2.07
C GLY A 171 1.41 11.26 -1.33
N TYR A 172 1.04 11.27 -0.06
CA TYR A 172 1.11 10.10 0.81
C TYR A 172 -0.08 10.01 1.76
N ALA A 173 -0.39 8.80 2.19
CA ALA A 173 -1.26 8.54 3.33
C ALA A 173 -0.67 7.40 4.18
N MET A 174 -0.34 7.72 5.42
CA MET A 174 0.10 6.79 6.44
C MET A 174 -1.09 6.50 7.35
N VAL A 175 -1.58 5.27 7.35
CA VAL A 175 -2.87 4.89 7.96
C VAL A 175 -2.64 3.91 9.08
N ASN A 176 -3.08 4.27 10.30
CA ASN A 176 -3.03 3.39 11.46
C ASN A 176 -4.04 2.23 11.33
N MET A 177 -3.70 1.08 11.88
CA MET A 177 -4.51 -0.15 11.79
C MET A 177 -5.93 0.00 12.34
N GLY A 178 -6.15 0.87 13.33
CA GLY A 178 -7.49 1.15 13.86
C GLY A 178 -8.49 1.70 12.84
N ALA A 179 -8.02 2.27 11.72
CA ALA A 179 -8.89 2.67 10.62
C ALA A 179 -9.67 1.50 9.99
N ILE A 180 -9.14 0.27 10.09
CA ILE A 180 -9.79 -0.93 9.55
C ILE A 180 -11.18 -1.10 10.15
N GLN A 181 -11.29 -0.98 11.48
CA GLN A 181 -12.56 -1.11 12.19
C GLN A 181 -13.57 -0.05 11.72
N VAL A 182 -13.11 1.20 11.64
CA VAL A 182 -13.96 2.35 11.27
C VAL A 182 -14.56 2.14 9.88
N VAL A 183 -13.72 1.82 8.91
CA VAL A 183 -14.15 1.69 7.51
C VAL A 183 -14.97 0.44 7.28
N ASN A 184 -14.60 -0.67 7.93
CA ASN A 184 -15.40 -1.90 7.92
C ASN A 184 -16.84 -1.64 8.38
N ASP A 185 -17.00 -0.91 9.49
CA ASP A 185 -18.33 -0.65 10.05
C ASP A 185 -19.12 0.34 9.18
N MET A 186 -18.45 1.29 8.54
CA MET A 186 -19.10 2.22 7.60
C MET A 186 -19.67 1.53 6.37
N VAL A 187 -19.04 0.47 5.86
CA VAL A 187 -19.63 -0.32 4.76
C VAL A 187 -20.75 -1.26 5.23
N GLY A 188 -20.98 -1.36 6.53
CA GLY A 188 -21.98 -2.25 7.14
C GLY A 188 -21.44 -3.62 7.52
N GLY A 189 -20.11 -3.73 7.63
CA GLY A 189 -19.38 -4.98 7.86
C GLY A 189 -19.03 -5.72 6.59
N VAL A 190 -17.99 -6.53 6.67
CA VAL A 190 -17.51 -7.36 5.55
C VAL A 190 -17.83 -8.82 5.82
N THR A 191 -18.54 -9.45 4.90
CA THR A 191 -18.96 -10.86 5.03
C THR A 191 -17.89 -11.77 4.40
N VAL A 192 -17.32 -12.65 5.21
CA VAL A 192 -16.29 -13.61 4.78
C VAL A 192 -16.60 -15.01 5.29
N THR A 193 -16.08 -16.01 4.63
CA THR A 193 -16.05 -17.38 5.15
C THR A 193 -14.77 -17.58 5.96
N ILE A 194 -14.89 -18.02 7.20
CA ILE A 194 -13.77 -18.26 8.11
C ILE A 194 -13.06 -19.57 7.68
N GLU A 195 -11.89 -19.45 7.09
CA GLU A 195 -11.12 -20.61 6.60
C GLU A 195 -10.21 -21.23 7.66
N ASP A 196 -9.79 -20.43 8.63
CA ASP A 196 -8.89 -20.83 9.70
C ASP A 196 -9.59 -20.95 11.06
N ASP A 197 -8.94 -21.61 12.02
CA ASP A 197 -9.41 -21.65 13.40
C ASP A 197 -9.01 -20.37 14.13
N PHE A 198 -10.01 -19.59 14.57
CA PHE A 198 -9.85 -18.36 15.32
C PHE A 198 -10.24 -18.50 16.80
N SER A 199 -10.46 -19.71 17.31
CA SER A 199 -10.97 -19.95 18.66
C SER A 199 -10.15 -19.27 19.76
N ASP A 200 -8.84 -19.13 19.57
CA ASP A 200 -7.93 -18.48 20.52
C ASP A 200 -7.92 -16.95 20.41
N VAL A 201 -8.47 -16.38 19.33
CA VAL A 201 -8.52 -14.94 19.05
C VAL A 201 -9.92 -14.40 19.27
N ASP A 202 -10.91 -15.03 18.66
CA ASP A 202 -12.33 -14.71 18.78
C ASP A 202 -13.20 -15.96 18.54
N PRO A 203 -13.74 -16.56 19.61
CA PRO A 203 -14.56 -17.78 19.52
C PRO A 203 -15.83 -17.66 18.68
N SER A 204 -16.25 -16.44 18.34
CA SER A 204 -17.40 -16.21 17.45
C SER A 204 -17.06 -16.41 15.97
N MET A 205 -15.77 -16.37 15.61
CA MET A 205 -15.28 -16.62 14.25
C MET A 205 -14.92 -18.09 14.06
N LYS A 206 -15.94 -18.95 13.89
CA LYS A 206 -15.72 -20.39 13.79
C LYS A 206 -15.36 -20.83 12.38
N LYS A 207 -14.38 -21.71 12.27
CA LYS A 207 -13.98 -22.28 10.99
C LYS A 207 -15.14 -22.89 10.21
N GLY A 208 -15.25 -22.53 8.94
CA GLY A 208 -16.31 -22.98 8.01
C GLY A 208 -17.61 -22.15 8.07
N GLU A 209 -17.75 -21.26 9.04
CA GLU A 209 -18.91 -20.37 9.09
C GLU A 209 -18.70 -19.11 8.24
N THR A 210 -19.77 -18.59 7.66
CA THR A 210 -19.80 -17.30 6.97
C THR A 210 -20.31 -16.25 7.97
N VAL A 211 -19.49 -15.26 8.25
CA VAL A 211 -19.79 -14.21 9.23
C VAL A 211 -19.61 -12.83 8.65
N THR A 212 -20.41 -11.88 9.11
CA THR A 212 -20.18 -10.46 8.82
C THR A 212 -19.33 -9.87 9.94
N LEU A 213 -18.09 -9.55 9.61
CA LEU A 213 -17.12 -9.00 10.54
C LEU A 213 -17.49 -7.55 10.90
N MET A 214 -17.53 -7.23 12.19
CA MET A 214 -17.82 -5.89 12.71
C MET A 214 -16.74 -5.44 13.68
N GLY A 215 -16.45 -4.14 13.71
CA GLY A 215 -15.51 -3.54 14.65
C GLY A 215 -14.16 -4.26 14.70
N GLU A 216 -13.75 -4.65 15.91
CA GLU A 216 -12.49 -5.35 16.15
C GLU A 216 -12.36 -6.70 15.42
N GLN A 217 -13.45 -7.35 15.05
CA GLN A 217 -13.39 -8.64 14.34
C GLN A 217 -12.72 -8.47 12.98
N ALA A 218 -12.99 -7.36 12.27
CA ALA A 218 -12.35 -7.07 10.98
C ALA A 218 -10.83 -6.92 11.16
N GLU A 219 -10.39 -6.16 12.15
CA GLU A 219 -8.96 -5.99 12.44
C GLU A 219 -8.32 -7.32 12.86
N LYS A 220 -8.92 -8.06 13.79
CA LYS A 220 -8.45 -9.37 14.22
C LYS A 220 -8.33 -10.34 13.05
N TYR A 221 -9.33 -10.37 12.15
CA TYR A 221 -9.34 -11.26 11.00
C TYR A 221 -8.13 -11.01 10.07
N VAL A 222 -7.80 -9.76 9.78
CA VAL A 222 -6.71 -9.42 8.86
C VAL A 222 -5.32 -9.39 9.51
N ARG A 223 -5.23 -9.16 10.84
CA ARG A 223 -3.96 -9.01 11.57
C ARG A 223 -3.44 -10.30 12.19
N SER A 224 -4.33 -11.10 12.82
CA SER A 224 -3.89 -12.26 13.61
C SER A 224 -3.06 -13.24 12.79
N ARG A 225 -1.97 -13.73 13.36
CA ARG A 225 -1.05 -14.63 12.69
C ARG A 225 -0.65 -15.82 13.57
N LYS A 226 0.05 -15.54 14.68
CA LYS A 226 0.65 -16.60 15.51
C LYS A 226 -0.40 -17.43 16.22
N GLU A 227 -1.53 -16.84 16.53
CA GLU A 227 -2.65 -17.43 17.26
C GLU A 227 -3.69 -18.08 16.34
N VAL A 228 -3.47 -18.05 15.01
CA VAL A 228 -4.44 -18.57 14.03
C VAL A 228 -3.78 -19.60 13.13
N ALA A 229 -4.43 -20.74 12.99
CA ALA A 229 -4.01 -21.87 12.14
C ALA A 229 -2.56 -22.32 12.44
N ASP A 230 -1.71 -22.40 11.42
CA ASP A 230 -0.29 -22.77 11.55
C ASP A 230 0.62 -21.56 11.86
N GLY A 231 0.06 -20.39 12.09
CA GLY A 231 0.82 -19.16 12.32
C GLY A 231 1.57 -18.64 11.10
N SER A 232 1.35 -19.24 9.92
CA SER A 232 2.09 -18.90 8.70
C SER A 232 1.67 -17.52 8.17
N ASN A 233 2.63 -16.87 7.55
CA ASN A 233 2.38 -15.63 6.83
C ASN A 233 1.44 -15.85 5.63
N GLN A 234 1.50 -17.01 5.00
CA GLN A 234 0.69 -17.34 3.82
C GLN A 234 -0.81 -17.38 4.16
N ASN A 235 -1.21 -17.94 5.31
CA ASN A 235 -2.60 -17.99 5.73
C ASN A 235 -3.14 -16.58 6.04
N ARG A 236 -2.33 -15.74 6.71
CA ARG A 236 -2.70 -14.33 6.90
C ARG A 236 -2.94 -13.60 5.57
N MET A 237 -2.08 -13.84 4.58
CA MET A 237 -2.19 -13.28 3.23
C MET A 237 -3.48 -13.69 2.53
N SER A 238 -3.83 -14.97 2.60
CA SER A 238 -5.08 -15.48 2.01
C SER A 238 -6.29 -14.77 2.63
N ARG A 239 -6.31 -14.63 3.95
CA ARG A 239 -7.38 -13.91 4.65
C ARG A 239 -7.50 -12.44 4.24
N GLN A 240 -6.36 -11.77 4.09
CA GLN A 240 -6.33 -10.38 3.65
C GLN A 240 -6.90 -10.23 2.23
N SER A 241 -6.55 -11.16 1.33
CA SER A 241 -7.12 -11.19 -0.03
C SER A 241 -8.63 -11.44 -0.01
N ASN A 242 -9.08 -12.43 0.77
CA ASN A 242 -10.50 -12.74 0.92
C ASN A 242 -11.30 -11.56 1.49
N TYR A 243 -10.71 -10.86 2.45
CA TYR A 243 -11.31 -9.65 3.01
C TYR A 243 -11.40 -8.54 1.96
N GLU A 244 -10.33 -8.29 1.19
CA GLU A 244 -10.31 -7.32 0.11
C GLU A 244 -11.39 -7.59 -0.93
N GLU A 245 -11.47 -8.84 -1.41
CA GLU A 245 -12.45 -9.26 -2.43
C GLU A 245 -13.89 -9.06 -1.95
N ALA A 246 -14.15 -9.26 -0.66
CA ALA A 246 -15.46 -9.04 -0.07
C ALA A 246 -15.74 -7.56 0.25
N PHE A 247 -14.73 -6.79 0.60
CA PHE A 247 -14.85 -5.37 0.93
C PHE A 247 -15.17 -4.49 -0.28
N LYS A 248 -14.50 -4.70 -1.42
CA LYS A 248 -14.67 -3.88 -2.63
C LYS A 248 -16.12 -3.74 -3.09
N PRO A 249 -16.90 -4.82 -3.26
CA PRO A 249 -18.31 -4.71 -3.65
C PRO A 249 -19.18 -4.05 -2.57
N ALA A 250 -18.93 -4.31 -1.27
CA ALA A 250 -19.67 -3.67 -0.18
C ALA A 250 -19.47 -2.14 -0.20
N PHE A 251 -18.25 -1.72 -0.40
CA PHE A 251 -17.91 -0.32 -0.51
C PHE A 251 -18.54 0.35 -1.76
N ARG A 252 -18.50 -0.29 -2.93
CA ARG A 252 -19.18 0.20 -4.16
C ARG A 252 -20.68 0.36 -3.96
N SER A 253 -21.32 -0.61 -3.27
CA SER A 253 -22.75 -0.54 -2.97
C SER A 253 -23.07 0.74 -2.21
N LYS A 254 -22.30 1.03 -1.15
CA LYS A 254 -22.47 2.25 -0.35
C LYS A 254 -22.29 3.53 -1.16
N CYS A 255 -21.37 3.52 -2.10
CA CYS A 255 -21.14 4.66 -2.98
C CYS A 255 -22.25 4.88 -3.98
N THR A 256 -22.86 3.79 -4.46
CA THR A 256 -24.05 3.87 -5.32
C THR A 256 -25.26 4.39 -4.54
N GLU A 257 -25.42 3.98 -3.29
CA GLU A 257 -26.48 4.45 -2.40
C GLU A 257 -26.28 5.92 -1.99
N ASN A 258 -25.04 6.34 -1.75
CA ASN A 258 -24.69 7.67 -1.29
C ASN A 258 -23.39 8.15 -1.94
N SER A 259 -23.52 9.06 -2.92
CA SER A 259 -22.36 9.62 -3.63
C SER A 259 -21.39 10.44 -2.74
N LYS A 260 -21.80 10.79 -1.50
CA LYS A 260 -20.94 11.45 -0.53
C LYS A 260 -20.24 10.46 0.41
N PHE A 261 -20.63 9.20 0.38
CA PHE A 261 -20.12 8.17 1.29
C PHE A 261 -18.59 8.17 1.39
N PRO A 262 -17.86 8.30 0.35
CA PRO A 262 -16.43 8.32 0.40
C PRO A 262 -15.78 9.55 1.06
N LEU A 263 -16.43 10.70 0.93
CA LEU A 263 -16.02 11.87 1.69
C LEU A 263 -16.30 11.67 3.20
N GLU A 264 -17.40 11.00 3.53
CA GLU A 264 -17.72 10.61 4.90
C GLU A 264 -16.66 9.65 5.45
N VAL A 265 -16.21 8.67 4.64
CA VAL A 265 -15.10 7.77 4.99
C VAL A 265 -13.80 8.55 5.19
N TYR A 266 -13.46 9.50 4.29
CA TYR A 266 -12.28 10.34 4.45
C TYR A 266 -12.29 11.05 5.81
N HIS A 267 -13.40 11.72 6.15
CA HIS A 267 -13.52 12.43 7.43
C HIS A 267 -13.48 11.50 8.64
N ALA A 268 -14.07 10.31 8.54
CA ALA A 268 -14.00 9.32 9.62
C ALA A 268 -12.58 8.79 9.87
N MET A 269 -11.74 8.84 8.84
CA MET A 269 -10.35 8.39 8.91
C MET A 269 -9.34 9.47 9.27
N GLU A 270 -9.72 10.76 9.25
CA GLU A 270 -8.78 11.86 9.49
C GLU A 270 -7.99 11.68 10.80
N ASP A 271 -8.63 11.16 11.83
CA ASP A 271 -7.98 10.88 13.12
C ASP A 271 -7.01 9.67 13.08
N TYR A 272 -7.09 8.84 12.05
CA TYR A 272 -6.31 7.60 11.91
C TYR A 272 -5.24 7.66 10.83
N MET A 273 -5.06 8.81 10.18
CA MET A 273 -4.08 8.93 9.11
C MET A 273 -3.30 10.23 9.16
N THR A 274 -2.03 10.16 8.75
CA THR A 274 -1.21 11.31 8.42
C THR A 274 -1.09 11.40 6.90
N THR A 275 -1.63 12.47 6.29
CA THR A 275 -1.68 12.59 4.82
C THR A 275 -1.53 14.03 4.35
N ASN A 276 -0.92 14.20 3.18
CA ASN A 276 -0.94 15.45 2.41
C ASN A 276 -1.86 15.36 1.18
N ILE A 277 -2.59 14.26 1.03
CA ILE A 277 -3.55 14.06 -0.05
C ILE A 277 -4.85 14.78 0.32
N SER A 278 -5.27 15.75 -0.51
CA SER A 278 -6.56 16.42 -0.26
C SER A 278 -7.73 15.44 -0.36
N ALA A 279 -8.83 15.71 0.38
CA ALA A 279 -10.04 14.90 0.33
C ALA A 279 -10.52 14.64 -1.12
N LYS A 280 -10.45 15.63 -2.01
CA LYS A 280 -10.81 15.49 -3.43
C LYS A 280 -9.93 14.46 -4.15
N LYS A 281 -8.61 14.51 -3.98
CA LYS A 281 -7.67 13.54 -4.61
C LYS A 281 -7.81 12.16 -4.01
N PHE A 282 -7.92 12.12 -2.69
CA PHE A 282 -8.18 10.92 -1.94
C PHE A 282 -9.40 10.20 -2.50
N CYS A 283 -10.51 10.86 -2.56
CA CYS A 283 -11.76 10.32 -3.06
C CYS A 283 -11.64 9.82 -4.51
N ARG A 284 -10.95 10.53 -5.41
CA ARG A 284 -10.75 10.08 -6.80
C ARG A 284 -9.97 8.77 -6.89
N LEU A 285 -8.85 8.68 -6.18
CA LEU A 285 -8.05 7.45 -6.13
C LEU A 285 -8.89 6.26 -5.67
N ALA A 286 -9.77 6.45 -4.67
CA ALA A 286 -10.60 5.43 -4.12
C ALA A 286 -11.64 4.88 -5.12
N ILE A 287 -12.23 5.70 -5.98
CA ILE A 287 -13.09 5.20 -7.05
C ILE A 287 -12.27 4.37 -8.03
N LEU A 288 -11.14 4.89 -8.49
CA LEU A 288 -10.33 4.21 -9.48
C LEU A 288 -9.89 2.83 -8.95
N MET A 289 -9.38 2.77 -7.73
CA MET A 289 -8.89 1.52 -7.14
C MET A 289 -9.99 0.54 -6.71
N SER A 290 -11.24 0.98 -6.59
CA SER A 290 -12.36 0.06 -6.34
C SER A 290 -12.82 -0.67 -7.61
N ASP A 291 -12.37 -0.26 -8.80
CA ASP A 291 -12.68 -0.93 -10.06
C ASP A 291 -11.70 -2.09 -10.29
N GLU A 292 -12.22 -3.32 -10.35
CA GLU A 292 -11.42 -4.54 -10.57
C GLU A 292 -10.64 -4.53 -11.89
N ASN A 293 -11.05 -3.71 -12.86
CA ASN A 293 -10.37 -3.57 -14.15
C ASN A 293 -9.20 -2.59 -14.13
N GLN A 294 -8.94 -1.92 -13.02
CA GLN A 294 -7.92 -0.87 -12.89
C GLN A 294 -6.63 -1.35 -12.20
N ASP A 295 -6.62 -2.57 -11.64
CA ASP A 295 -5.53 -3.07 -10.82
C ASP A 295 -4.44 -3.77 -11.66
N GLU A 296 -3.67 -3.04 -12.45
CA GLU A 296 -2.44 -3.60 -13.01
C GLU A 296 -1.35 -3.63 -11.91
N LYS A 297 -1.07 -4.85 -11.43
CA LYS A 297 -0.14 -5.07 -10.32
C LYS A 297 1.28 -5.24 -10.83
N VAL A 298 2.18 -4.40 -10.36
CA VAL A 298 3.62 -4.47 -10.60
C VAL A 298 4.31 -5.11 -9.39
N ALA A 299 5.32 -5.90 -9.62
CA ALA A 299 6.05 -6.60 -8.58
C ALA A 299 7.54 -6.48 -8.73
N ILE A 300 8.23 -6.45 -7.60
CA ILE A 300 9.68 -6.54 -7.51
C ILE A 300 10.03 -7.92 -6.97
N SER A 301 10.84 -8.68 -7.69
CA SER A 301 11.44 -9.92 -7.20
C SER A 301 12.75 -9.64 -6.46
N GLY A 302 13.14 -10.54 -5.57
CA GLY A 302 14.35 -10.39 -4.78
C GLY A 302 14.63 -11.61 -3.90
N THR A 303 15.57 -11.47 -2.99
CA THR A 303 16.02 -12.54 -2.10
C THR A 303 15.78 -12.14 -0.65
N TYR A 304 15.17 -13.06 0.11
CA TYR A 304 15.07 -12.96 1.56
C TYR A 304 16.35 -13.42 2.23
N GLY A 305 16.76 -12.71 3.27
CA GLY A 305 17.90 -13.01 4.12
C GLY A 305 17.61 -12.69 5.58
N LEU A 306 18.65 -12.73 6.39
CA LEU A 306 18.65 -12.22 7.76
C LEU A 306 19.82 -11.24 7.90
N ASP A 307 19.62 -10.17 8.66
CA ASP A 307 20.69 -9.27 9.05
C ASP A 307 21.53 -9.87 10.22
N GLU A 308 22.49 -9.11 10.70
CA GLU A 308 23.40 -9.52 11.77
C GLU A 308 22.67 -9.78 13.11
N ASP A 309 21.53 -9.13 13.31
CA ASP A 309 20.68 -9.28 14.50
C ASP A 309 19.60 -10.36 14.34
N GLY A 310 19.55 -11.01 13.18
CA GLY A 310 18.60 -12.08 12.87
C GLY A 310 17.22 -11.59 12.39
N TRP A 311 17.07 -10.31 12.03
CA TRP A 311 15.86 -9.78 11.44
C TRP A 311 15.77 -10.12 9.95
N GLN A 312 14.55 -10.36 9.50
CA GLN A 312 14.29 -10.71 8.10
C GLN A 312 14.54 -9.49 7.19
N THR A 313 15.33 -9.69 6.13
CA THR A 313 15.63 -8.70 5.10
C THR A 313 15.12 -9.17 3.74
N PHE A 314 14.85 -8.21 2.86
CA PHE A 314 14.54 -8.44 1.45
C PHE A 314 15.45 -7.56 0.59
N THR A 315 16.27 -8.18 -0.24
CA THR A 315 17.13 -7.49 -1.20
C THR A 315 16.49 -7.60 -2.59
N PRO A 316 16.01 -6.50 -3.18
CA PRO A 316 15.47 -6.49 -4.52
C PRO A 316 16.48 -6.99 -5.55
N ASP A 317 16.04 -7.77 -6.53
CA ASP A 317 16.81 -8.04 -7.73
C ASP A 317 16.89 -6.74 -8.57
N ALA A 318 18.11 -6.35 -8.93
CA ALA A 318 18.34 -5.07 -9.58
C ALA A 318 17.64 -4.95 -10.95
N ASP A 319 17.61 -6.04 -11.74
CA ASP A 319 16.90 -6.05 -13.01
C ASP A 319 15.38 -5.96 -12.80
N SER A 320 14.85 -6.69 -11.82
CA SER A 320 13.42 -6.65 -11.49
C SER A 320 12.97 -5.28 -10.98
N LEU A 321 13.77 -4.64 -10.13
CA LEU A 321 13.51 -3.28 -9.67
C LEU A 321 13.54 -2.28 -10.82
N GLN A 322 14.54 -2.37 -11.71
CA GLN A 322 14.64 -1.50 -12.88
C GLN A 322 13.47 -1.71 -13.85
N GLU A 323 13.04 -2.96 -14.07
CA GLU A 323 11.88 -3.27 -14.92
C GLU A 323 10.58 -2.70 -14.32
N ALA A 324 10.41 -2.79 -12.99
CA ALA A 324 9.27 -2.18 -12.30
C ALA A 324 9.26 -0.65 -12.43
N ILE A 325 10.41 0.01 -12.28
CA ILE A 325 10.55 1.47 -12.49
C ILE A 325 10.18 1.84 -13.93
N LEU A 326 10.68 1.10 -14.93
CA LEU A 326 10.37 1.34 -16.33
C LEU A 326 8.88 1.17 -16.61
N GLU A 327 8.29 0.12 -16.13
CA GLU A 327 6.87 -0.16 -16.31
C GLU A 327 5.97 0.92 -15.71
N LEU A 328 6.32 1.42 -14.53
CA LEU A 328 5.54 2.43 -13.82
C LEU A 328 5.71 3.81 -14.46
N PHE A 329 6.94 4.24 -14.69
CA PHE A 329 7.26 5.66 -14.94
C PHE A 329 7.66 5.99 -16.37
N TYR A 330 7.99 4.99 -17.18
CA TYR A 330 8.50 5.21 -18.52
C TYR A 330 7.66 4.48 -19.57
N GLN A 331 7.78 4.91 -20.80
CA GLN A 331 7.25 4.23 -21.98
C GLN A 331 8.38 3.96 -22.97
N LYS A 332 8.32 2.81 -23.62
CA LYS A 332 9.28 2.46 -24.67
C LYS A 332 9.11 3.40 -25.86
N GLN A 333 10.22 3.88 -26.39
CA GLN A 333 10.25 4.75 -27.57
C GLN A 333 10.05 3.97 -28.86
#